data_2baaf25c454051a9413f4990732fb0b3
#
_entry.id   2baaf25c454051a9413f4990732fb0b3
#
_cell.length_a   1.000
_cell.length_b   1.000
_cell.length_c   1.000
_cell.angle_alpha   90.00
_cell.angle_beta   90.00
_cell.angle_gamma   90.00
#
_symmetry.space_group_name_H-M   'P 1'
#
loop_
_entity.id
_entity.type
_entity.pdbx_description
1 polymer ?
#
loop_
_entity_poly.entity_id
_entity_poly.type
_entity_poly.pdbx_seq_one_letter_code
_entity_poly.pdbx_strand_id
1 'polypeptide(L)'
;MPSSNSSAPILEGDPIVWAQALWKQLNTDRWPLSVQELPTGTVLVGGAVRDGLIGRLQKHPDLDLIVPERAIELSNNLARTLGGRCVVLDSKRDIARLVIEGWTIDLAAQEGANLEEDLWRRDFRLNAIALTLEAIPRLVDPTGGLSDLQQKKLVVVHEQNLLDDPLRLLRGLRLMAELQLTAEAQTWALIHRHHKLLPQAAPERIQAELQRIANAPWADEVLTLLPSTGLLNSWQNTSAIISQPPPCNEEAKALTPLEQKLALPLARLTYLLSDEGLFQLRFSKRQRQRCELLRHWQNHNDGKAFANLAEVDRMQLHLDLEKDLPALILQLPLDSQLQWLKRWRNPNDPLFHPSSPVDGHLLQKSLNLPKGRNLGDLLRHLCQERAFGRLHNQEQALHEASHWWKQKQTLL
;
A
#
# COMPACT_ATOMS: atom_id res chain seq x y z
N MET A 1 -8.52 -10.30 -7.20
CA MET A 1 -9.24 -11.32 -6.43
C MET A 1 -8.37 -11.66 -5.23
N PRO A 2 -8.88 -11.71 -3.99
CA PRO A 2 -8.14 -12.28 -2.89
C PRO A 2 -7.78 -13.73 -3.25
N SER A 3 -6.57 -14.15 -2.89
CA SER A 3 -6.07 -15.51 -3.12
C SER A 3 -7.10 -16.54 -2.64
N SER A 4 -7.32 -17.59 -3.40
CA SER A 4 -8.32 -18.66 -3.28
C SER A 4 -8.24 -19.55 -2.00
N ASN A 5 -7.81 -19.00 -0.87
CA ASN A 5 -7.76 -19.67 0.44
C ASN A 5 -8.59 -18.95 1.50
N SER A 6 -9.65 -18.20 1.14
CA SER A 6 -10.56 -17.71 2.16
C SER A 6 -11.43 -18.87 2.64
N SER A 7 -11.16 -19.35 3.84
CA SER A 7 -12.09 -20.19 4.59
C SER A 7 -13.39 -19.40 4.82
N ALA A 8 -14.53 -20.09 4.94
CA ALA A 8 -15.78 -19.42 5.30
C ALA A 8 -15.65 -18.67 6.63
N PRO A 9 -16.31 -17.51 6.81
CA PRO A 9 -16.36 -16.83 8.09
C PRO A 9 -16.87 -17.77 9.19
N ILE A 10 -16.25 -17.74 10.38
CA ILE A 10 -16.59 -18.62 11.49
C ILE A 10 -17.77 -18.07 12.33
N LEU A 11 -18.11 -16.79 12.16
CA LEU A 11 -18.99 -16.00 13.04
C LEU A 11 -20.49 -16.38 12.97
N GLU A 12 -20.82 -17.66 12.75
CA GLU A 12 -22.18 -18.18 12.82
C GLU A 12 -22.29 -19.22 13.96
N GLY A 13 -23.25 -19.04 14.89
CA GLY A 13 -23.47 -19.96 16.00
C GLY A 13 -22.80 -19.59 17.32
N ASP A 14 -22.32 -20.57 18.10
CA ASP A 14 -21.79 -20.41 19.45
C ASP A 14 -20.31 -19.97 19.45
N PRO A 15 -19.88 -18.98 20.27
CA PRO A 15 -18.48 -18.58 20.44
C PRO A 15 -17.51 -19.72 20.81
N ILE A 16 -17.98 -20.77 21.48
CA ILE A 16 -17.16 -21.95 21.75
C ILE A 16 -16.75 -22.65 20.46
N VAL A 17 -17.69 -22.80 19.55
CA VAL A 17 -17.44 -23.39 18.23
C VAL A 17 -16.48 -22.52 17.42
N TRP A 18 -16.56 -21.20 17.55
CA TRP A 18 -15.66 -20.27 16.87
C TRP A 18 -14.22 -20.41 17.35
N ALA A 19 -14.01 -20.56 18.67
CA ALA A 19 -12.67 -20.78 19.23
C ALA A 19 -12.01 -22.05 18.66
N GLN A 20 -12.75 -23.14 18.61
CA GLN A 20 -12.26 -24.43 18.07
C GLN A 20 -12.00 -24.35 16.55
N ALA A 21 -12.90 -23.71 15.80
CA ALA A 21 -12.73 -23.52 14.37
C ALA A 21 -11.52 -22.63 14.05
N LEU A 22 -11.34 -21.54 14.80
CA LEU A 22 -10.17 -20.66 14.69
C LEU A 22 -8.87 -21.40 15.01
N TRP A 23 -8.85 -22.16 16.10
CA TRP A 23 -7.69 -22.99 16.46
C TRP A 23 -7.28 -23.94 15.33
N LYS A 24 -8.25 -24.61 14.73
CA LYS A 24 -8.03 -25.51 13.59
C LYS A 24 -7.49 -24.75 12.37
N GLN A 25 -7.99 -23.54 12.10
CA GLN A 25 -7.49 -22.70 10.98
C GLN A 25 -6.08 -22.20 11.21
N LEU A 26 -5.73 -21.81 12.43
CA LEU A 26 -4.39 -21.35 12.82
C LEU A 26 -3.33 -22.43 12.60
N ASN A 27 -3.73 -23.70 12.67
CA ASN A 27 -2.85 -24.85 12.42
C ASN A 27 -1.50 -24.71 13.15
N THR A 28 -1.57 -24.66 14.48
CA THR A 28 -0.42 -24.38 15.37
C THR A 28 0.75 -25.35 15.18
N ASP A 29 0.51 -26.55 14.63
CA ASP A 29 1.56 -27.51 14.27
C ASP A 29 2.49 -27.01 13.16
N ARG A 30 2.09 -25.98 12.43
CA ARG A 30 2.91 -25.33 11.40
C ARG A 30 3.65 -24.08 11.90
N TRP A 31 3.41 -23.70 13.14
CA TRP A 31 4.14 -22.58 13.72
C TRP A 31 5.61 -22.95 13.89
N PRO A 32 6.53 -22.00 13.79
CA PRO A 32 7.97 -22.27 13.93
C PRO A 32 8.37 -22.53 15.39
N LEU A 33 7.42 -22.45 16.31
CA LEU A 33 7.56 -22.77 17.74
C LEU A 33 6.37 -23.60 18.20
N SER A 34 6.59 -24.46 19.16
CA SER A 34 5.51 -25.22 19.80
C SER A 34 4.74 -24.35 20.79
N VAL A 35 3.40 -24.45 20.79
CA VAL A 35 2.57 -23.79 21.81
C VAL A 35 2.98 -24.24 23.24
N GLN A 36 3.51 -25.45 23.38
CA GLN A 36 3.99 -25.99 24.66
C GLN A 36 5.29 -25.34 25.16
N GLU A 37 6.03 -24.64 24.29
CA GLU A 37 7.21 -23.84 24.67
C GLU A 37 6.84 -22.45 25.23
N LEU A 38 5.57 -22.09 25.11
CA LEU A 38 5.05 -20.83 25.64
C LEU A 38 4.61 -20.95 27.08
N PRO A 39 4.77 -19.91 27.91
CA PRO A 39 4.29 -19.92 29.29
C PRO A 39 2.78 -20.16 29.37
N THR A 40 2.33 -20.86 30.39
CA THR A 40 0.89 -21.00 30.68
C THR A 40 0.25 -19.63 30.82
N GLY A 41 -0.93 -19.45 30.26
CA GLY A 41 -1.65 -18.16 30.22
C GLY A 41 -1.29 -17.30 29.00
N THR A 42 -0.40 -17.78 28.12
CA THR A 42 -0.18 -17.09 26.83
C THR A 42 -1.43 -17.10 25.97
N VAL A 43 -1.72 -15.99 25.33
CA VAL A 43 -2.86 -15.85 24.41
C VAL A 43 -2.43 -15.23 23.07
N LEU A 44 -3.11 -15.62 22.01
CA LEU A 44 -3.02 -14.95 20.71
C LEU A 44 -4.05 -13.83 20.64
N VAL A 45 -3.67 -12.66 20.08
CA VAL A 45 -4.54 -11.48 20.01
C VAL A 45 -4.43 -10.78 18.65
N GLY A 46 -5.21 -9.74 18.45
CA GLY A 46 -5.02 -8.79 17.37
C GLY A 46 -5.42 -9.31 15.99
N GLY A 47 -4.56 -9.02 15.00
CA GLY A 47 -4.85 -9.26 13.58
C GLY A 47 -5.13 -10.70 13.24
N ALA A 48 -4.34 -11.66 13.76
CA ALA A 48 -4.48 -13.07 13.44
C ALA A 48 -5.81 -13.65 13.94
N VAL A 49 -6.24 -13.27 15.16
CA VAL A 49 -7.54 -13.69 15.72
C VAL A 49 -8.69 -13.14 14.88
N ARG A 50 -8.68 -11.82 14.65
CA ARG A 50 -9.69 -11.14 13.84
C ARG A 50 -9.79 -11.73 12.42
N ASP A 51 -8.66 -11.84 11.73
CA ASP A 51 -8.62 -12.28 10.33
C ASP A 51 -9.01 -13.76 10.18
N GLY A 52 -8.67 -14.59 11.18
CA GLY A 52 -9.14 -15.96 11.24
C GLY A 52 -10.66 -16.06 11.41
N LEU A 53 -11.24 -15.26 12.31
CA LEU A 53 -12.70 -15.25 12.57
C LEU A 53 -13.50 -14.85 11.31
N ILE A 54 -12.97 -13.93 10.49
CA ILE A 54 -13.64 -13.49 9.24
C ILE A 54 -13.17 -14.25 7.99
N GLY A 55 -12.44 -15.36 8.14
CA GLY A 55 -12.01 -16.21 7.03
C GLY A 55 -10.95 -15.61 6.13
N ARG A 56 -10.11 -14.69 6.63
CA ARG A 56 -9.07 -13.97 5.86
C ARG A 56 -7.65 -14.29 6.34
N LEU A 57 -7.49 -15.35 7.13
CA LEU A 57 -6.19 -15.72 7.69
C LEU A 57 -5.18 -16.01 6.56
N GLN A 58 -4.02 -15.37 6.63
CA GLN A 58 -2.93 -15.62 5.70
C GLN A 58 -2.24 -16.95 6.01
N LYS A 59 -1.48 -17.48 5.05
CA LYS A 59 -0.71 -18.73 5.22
C LYS A 59 0.31 -18.62 6.35
N HIS A 60 0.97 -17.46 6.48
CA HIS A 60 1.89 -17.12 7.56
C HIS A 60 1.40 -15.79 8.14
N PRO A 61 0.46 -15.80 9.09
CA PRO A 61 -0.01 -14.59 9.74
C PRO A 61 1.05 -14.04 10.68
N ASP A 62 1.05 -12.73 10.88
CA ASP A 62 1.77 -12.13 11.99
C ASP A 62 1.09 -12.58 13.30
N LEU A 63 1.85 -13.16 14.23
CA LEU A 63 1.34 -13.65 15.50
C LEU A 63 1.63 -12.63 16.60
N ASP A 64 0.59 -12.04 17.16
CA ASP A 64 0.67 -11.15 18.31
C ASP A 64 0.34 -11.96 19.58
N LEU A 65 1.35 -12.26 20.40
CA LEU A 65 1.21 -13.05 21.64
C LEU A 65 1.33 -12.15 22.86
N ILE A 66 0.36 -12.26 23.79
CA ILE A 66 0.51 -11.74 25.13
C ILE A 66 1.01 -12.90 26.00
N VAL A 67 2.13 -12.69 26.68
CA VAL A 67 2.69 -13.61 27.66
C VAL A 67 2.58 -13.00 29.04
N PRO A 68 2.51 -13.80 30.12
CA PRO A 68 2.33 -13.27 31.49
C PRO A 68 3.41 -12.23 31.86
N GLU A 69 4.68 -12.51 31.55
CA GLU A 69 5.83 -11.66 31.88
C GLU A 69 7.05 -12.03 31.03
N ARG A 70 8.10 -11.17 31.05
CA ARG A 70 9.44 -11.42 30.48
C ARG A 70 9.41 -11.75 28.97
N ALA A 71 8.63 -11.02 28.20
CA ALA A 71 8.48 -11.26 26.78
C ALA A 71 9.81 -11.13 26.00
N ILE A 72 10.66 -10.13 26.33
CA ILE A 72 11.97 -9.97 25.71
C ILE A 72 12.91 -11.14 26.02
N GLU A 73 12.92 -11.60 27.28
CA GLU A 73 13.74 -12.75 27.70
C GLU A 73 13.28 -14.03 26.97
N LEU A 74 11.97 -14.28 26.94
CA LEU A 74 11.38 -15.41 26.22
C LEU A 74 11.73 -15.35 24.72
N SER A 75 11.55 -14.19 24.08
CA SER A 75 11.88 -14.00 22.67
C SER A 75 13.35 -14.27 22.36
N ASN A 76 14.27 -13.83 23.24
CA ASN A 76 15.70 -14.10 23.10
C ASN A 76 16.02 -15.60 23.25
N ASN A 77 15.38 -16.28 24.20
CA ASN A 77 15.58 -17.72 24.41
C ASN A 77 15.06 -18.53 23.23
N LEU A 78 13.84 -18.23 22.74
CA LEU A 78 13.28 -18.87 21.54
C LEU A 78 14.15 -18.62 20.31
N ALA A 79 14.65 -17.38 20.12
CA ALA A 79 15.55 -17.07 19.01
C ALA A 79 16.84 -17.91 19.04
N ARG A 80 17.44 -18.15 20.22
CA ARG A 80 18.63 -19.00 20.36
C ARG A 80 18.35 -20.46 20.09
N THR A 81 17.24 -20.97 20.62
CA THR A 81 16.87 -22.40 20.52
C THR A 81 16.45 -22.76 19.10
N LEU A 82 15.67 -21.89 18.44
CA LEU A 82 15.03 -22.16 17.15
C LEU A 82 15.79 -21.56 15.96
N GLY A 83 16.92 -20.88 16.19
CA GLY A 83 17.73 -20.30 15.10
C GLY A 83 17.12 -19.03 14.49
N GLY A 84 16.27 -18.32 15.23
CA GLY A 84 15.64 -17.06 14.81
C GLY A 84 16.42 -15.82 15.21
N ARG A 85 15.80 -14.64 15.02
CA ARG A 85 16.32 -13.33 15.43
C ARG A 85 15.30 -12.63 16.34
N CYS A 86 15.75 -12.19 17.52
CA CYS A 86 14.98 -11.31 18.39
C CYS A 86 15.30 -9.85 18.11
N VAL A 87 14.28 -9.01 18.01
CA VAL A 87 14.37 -7.55 17.90
C VAL A 87 13.52 -6.92 19.00
N VAL A 88 14.15 -6.19 19.93
CA VAL A 88 13.41 -5.46 20.97
C VAL A 88 12.68 -4.29 20.31
N LEU A 89 11.35 -4.26 20.44
CA LEU A 89 10.49 -3.21 19.91
C LEU A 89 10.27 -2.09 20.93
N ASP A 90 10.00 -2.48 22.20
CA ASP A 90 9.84 -1.55 23.31
C ASP A 90 10.35 -2.19 24.60
N SER A 91 11.46 -1.68 25.13
CA SER A 91 12.07 -2.21 26.37
C SER A 91 11.30 -1.84 27.63
N LYS A 92 10.53 -0.74 27.61
CA LYS A 92 9.76 -0.29 28.78
C LYS A 92 8.48 -1.09 28.95
N ARG A 93 7.87 -1.50 27.84
CA ARG A 93 6.64 -2.30 27.79
C ARG A 93 6.93 -3.79 27.65
N ASP A 94 8.20 -4.17 27.67
CA ASP A 94 8.63 -5.57 27.49
C ASP A 94 8.03 -6.22 26.24
N ILE A 95 8.30 -5.59 25.07
CA ILE A 95 7.81 -6.06 23.77
C ILE A 95 8.99 -6.40 22.86
N ALA A 96 8.99 -7.60 22.30
CA ALA A 96 9.98 -8.05 21.34
C ALA A 96 9.34 -8.77 20.16
N ARG A 97 10.03 -8.72 19.04
CA ARG A 97 9.70 -9.41 17.80
C ARG A 97 10.67 -10.55 17.56
N LEU A 98 10.14 -11.74 17.39
CA LEU A 98 10.87 -12.92 16.94
C LEU A 98 10.62 -13.10 15.43
N VAL A 99 11.71 -13.12 14.65
CA VAL A 99 11.66 -13.43 13.21
C VAL A 99 12.35 -14.77 13.00
N ILE A 100 11.62 -15.73 12.44
CA ILE A 100 12.11 -17.09 12.25
C ILE A 100 11.41 -17.74 11.04
N GLU A 101 12.16 -18.33 10.11
CA GLU A 101 11.65 -19.07 8.94
C GLU A 101 10.55 -18.36 8.14
N GLY A 102 10.63 -17.03 8.05
CA GLY A 102 9.64 -16.17 7.36
C GLY A 102 8.39 -15.85 8.19
N TRP A 103 8.34 -16.26 9.46
CA TRP A 103 7.33 -15.85 10.41
C TRP A 103 7.75 -14.61 11.18
N THR A 104 6.75 -13.81 11.55
CA THR A 104 6.87 -12.68 12.47
C THR A 104 6.00 -12.96 13.69
N ILE A 105 6.61 -13.01 14.86
CA ILE A 105 5.92 -13.27 16.13
C ILE A 105 6.26 -12.14 17.08
N ASP A 106 5.26 -11.35 17.46
CA ASP A 106 5.40 -10.29 18.44
C ASP A 106 4.99 -10.84 19.81
N LEU A 107 5.92 -10.80 20.76
CA LEU A 107 5.68 -11.16 22.14
C LEU A 107 5.63 -9.88 22.99
N ALA A 108 4.56 -9.69 23.71
CA ALA A 108 4.37 -8.58 24.65
C ALA A 108 4.05 -9.13 26.04
N ALA A 109 4.69 -8.61 27.09
CA ALA A 109 4.28 -8.89 28.44
C ALA A 109 2.87 -8.31 28.68
N GLN A 110 2.04 -9.04 29.43
CA GLN A 110 0.71 -8.58 29.80
C GLN A 110 0.79 -7.25 30.56
N GLU A 111 0.03 -6.27 30.10
CA GLU A 111 -0.09 -4.99 30.77
C GLU A 111 -1.37 -4.96 31.65
N GLY A 112 -1.25 -4.52 32.90
CA GLY A 112 -2.34 -4.50 33.87
C GLY A 112 -2.39 -5.73 34.75
N ALA A 113 -3.40 -5.83 35.61
CA ALA A 113 -3.52 -6.90 36.59
C ALA A 113 -4.01 -8.24 36.00
N ASN A 114 -4.65 -8.20 34.82
CA ASN A 114 -5.22 -9.36 34.14
C ASN A 114 -5.32 -9.13 32.63
N LEU A 115 -5.65 -10.18 31.88
CA LEU A 115 -5.80 -10.14 30.43
C LEU A 115 -6.88 -9.14 29.97
N GLU A 116 -7.97 -9.02 30.71
CA GLU A 116 -9.06 -8.10 30.32
C GLU A 116 -8.59 -6.65 30.33
N GLU A 117 -7.81 -6.24 31.34
CA GLU A 117 -7.21 -4.90 31.39
C GLU A 117 -6.28 -4.63 30.21
N ASP A 118 -5.47 -5.62 29.79
CA ASP A 118 -4.65 -5.50 28.59
C ASP A 118 -5.51 -5.29 27.33
N LEU A 119 -6.59 -6.04 27.18
CA LEU A 119 -7.50 -5.92 26.04
C LEU A 119 -8.21 -4.55 26.02
N TRP A 120 -8.56 -3.97 27.17
CA TRP A 120 -9.15 -2.63 27.27
C TRP A 120 -8.21 -1.49 26.85
N ARG A 121 -6.91 -1.72 26.72
CA ARG A 121 -5.91 -0.73 26.30
C ARG A 121 -5.65 -0.75 24.79
N ARG A 122 -6.28 -1.65 24.03
CA ARG A 122 -6.12 -1.77 22.60
C ARG A 122 -6.86 -0.65 21.85
N ASP A 123 -6.56 -0.53 20.54
CA ASP A 123 -7.12 0.53 19.70
C ASP A 123 -8.62 0.37 19.46
N PHE A 124 -9.02 -0.74 18.84
CA PHE A 124 -10.39 -1.03 18.44
C PHE A 124 -10.84 -2.38 18.98
N ARG A 125 -12.15 -2.49 19.31
CA ARG A 125 -12.73 -3.70 19.94
C ARG A 125 -12.48 -4.96 19.12
N LEU A 126 -12.55 -4.87 17.76
CA LEU A 126 -12.27 -5.99 16.87
C LEU A 126 -10.82 -6.50 16.94
N ASN A 127 -9.87 -5.73 17.46
CA ASN A 127 -8.48 -6.12 17.72
C ASN A 127 -8.23 -6.47 19.20
N ALA A 128 -9.25 -6.31 20.05
CA ALA A 128 -9.22 -6.58 21.48
C ALA A 128 -9.85 -7.95 21.84
N ILE A 129 -9.78 -8.90 20.91
CA ILE A 129 -10.24 -10.28 21.08
C ILE A 129 -9.00 -11.15 21.25
N ALA A 130 -9.00 -12.00 22.27
CA ALA A 130 -7.93 -12.96 22.51
C ALA A 130 -8.43 -14.40 22.31
N LEU A 131 -7.51 -15.27 21.85
CA LEU A 131 -7.68 -16.73 21.82
C LEU A 131 -6.68 -17.35 22.81
N THR A 132 -7.17 -18.12 23.79
CA THR A 132 -6.29 -18.86 24.71
C THR A 132 -5.57 -19.98 23.98
N LEU A 133 -4.28 -20.15 24.27
CA LEU A 133 -3.44 -21.20 23.68
C LEU A 133 -3.41 -22.43 24.64
N GLU A 134 -4.59 -22.93 24.99
CA GLU A 134 -4.81 -24.07 25.88
C GLU A 134 -5.38 -25.27 25.11
N ALA A 135 -5.37 -26.44 25.71
CA ALA A 135 -5.94 -27.67 25.14
C ALA A 135 -7.42 -27.52 24.74
N ILE A 136 -8.16 -26.68 25.45
CA ILE A 136 -9.53 -26.27 25.12
C ILE A 136 -9.48 -24.74 24.87
N PRO A 137 -9.33 -24.30 23.61
CA PRO A 137 -9.22 -22.89 23.32
C PRO A 137 -10.52 -22.15 23.61
N ARG A 138 -10.42 -20.91 24.08
CA ARG A 138 -11.55 -20.01 24.36
C ARG A 138 -11.27 -18.64 23.78
N LEU A 139 -12.32 -17.98 23.32
CA LEU A 139 -12.27 -16.57 22.96
C LEU A 139 -12.55 -15.72 24.23
N VAL A 140 -11.72 -14.71 24.44
CA VAL A 140 -11.89 -13.70 25.50
C VAL A 140 -12.15 -12.37 24.82
N ASP A 141 -13.34 -11.82 25.02
CA ASP A 141 -13.80 -10.58 24.38
C ASP A 141 -14.54 -9.69 25.39
N PRO A 142 -13.81 -8.99 26.27
CA PRO A 142 -14.43 -8.11 27.27
C PRO A 142 -15.00 -6.81 26.68
N THR A 143 -14.64 -6.50 25.43
CA THR A 143 -14.99 -5.22 24.79
C THR A 143 -16.16 -5.33 23.82
N GLY A 144 -16.57 -6.51 23.41
CA GLY A 144 -17.64 -6.75 22.43
C GLY A 144 -17.20 -6.74 20.98
N GLY A 145 -15.91 -6.99 20.72
CA GLY A 145 -15.33 -6.99 19.38
C GLY A 145 -15.89 -8.07 18.45
N LEU A 146 -16.35 -9.21 18.98
CA LEU A 146 -17.01 -10.26 18.20
C LEU A 146 -18.31 -9.76 17.56
N SER A 147 -19.11 -9.02 18.32
CA SER A 147 -20.34 -8.39 17.81
C SER A 147 -20.04 -7.35 16.75
N ASP A 148 -18.98 -6.53 16.96
CA ASP A 148 -18.55 -5.51 16.01
C ASP A 148 -18.09 -6.14 14.68
N LEU A 149 -17.38 -7.26 14.72
CA LEU A 149 -16.98 -8.02 13.53
C LEU A 149 -18.20 -8.53 12.73
N GLN A 150 -19.19 -9.11 13.42
CA GLN A 150 -20.43 -9.58 12.78
C GLN A 150 -21.18 -8.44 12.10
N GLN A 151 -21.24 -7.26 12.75
CA GLN A 151 -21.92 -6.08 12.25
C GLN A 151 -21.09 -5.24 11.28
N LYS A 152 -19.83 -5.64 11.02
CA LYS A 152 -18.86 -4.87 10.23
C LYS A 152 -18.68 -3.44 10.75
N LYS A 153 -18.65 -3.26 12.06
CA LYS A 153 -18.45 -1.96 12.69
C LYS A 153 -17.02 -1.77 13.18
N LEU A 154 -16.53 -0.56 13.05
CA LEU A 154 -15.32 -0.10 13.71
C LEU A 154 -15.69 0.68 14.96
N VAL A 155 -15.38 0.14 16.14
CA VAL A 155 -15.64 0.76 17.44
C VAL A 155 -14.34 0.89 18.21
N VAL A 156 -14.01 2.10 18.66
CA VAL A 156 -12.85 2.33 19.52
C VAL A 156 -13.09 1.71 20.90
N VAL A 157 -12.06 1.15 21.50
CA VAL A 157 -12.16 0.58 22.85
C VAL A 157 -12.40 1.72 23.87
N HIS A 158 -11.51 2.72 23.88
CA HIS A 158 -11.60 3.88 24.78
C HIS A 158 -10.93 5.11 24.14
N GLU A 159 -11.47 6.31 24.40
CA GLU A 159 -10.92 7.58 23.87
C GLU A 159 -9.44 7.75 24.25
N GLN A 160 -9.06 7.44 25.51
CA GLN A 160 -7.68 7.57 25.97
C GLN A 160 -6.69 6.79 25.12
N ASN A 161 -7.09 5.62 24.61
CA ASN A 161 -6.22 4.80 23.77
C ASN A 161 -5.84 5.49 22.44
N LEU A 162 -6.71 6.36 21.91
CA LEU A 162 -6.40 7.21 20.75
C LEU A 162 -5.45 8.35 21.09
N LEU A 163 -5.55 8.88 22.33
CA LEU A 163 -4.67 9.94 22.83
C LEU A 163 -3.26 9.40 23.13
N ASP A 164 -3.15 8.18 23.66
CA ASP A 164 -1.88 7.53 23.99
C ASP A 164 -1.05 7.21 22.75
N ASP A 165 -1.68 6.87 21.63
CA ASP A 165 -1.05 6.69 20.33
C ASP A 165 -1.91 7.29 19.21
N PRO A 166 -1.66 8.55 18.81
CA PRO A 166 -2.44 9.24 17.78
C PRO A 166 -2.46 8.56 16.40
N LEU A 167 -1.50 7.67 16.11
CA LEU A 167 -1.52 6.88 14.89
C LEU A 167 -2.78 5.99 14.78
N ARG A 168 -3.36 5.60 15.91
CA ARG A 168 -4.60 4.81 15.98
C ARG A 168 -5.78 5.51 15.26
N LEU A 169 -5.79 6.85 15.18
CA LEU A 169 -6.77 7.59 14.40
C LEU A 169 -6.75 7.20 12.93
N LEU A 170 -5.56 7.20 12.33
CA LEU A 170 -5.37 6.80 10.92
C LEU A 170 -5.51 5.28 10.72
N ARG A 171 -5.08 4.49 11.72
CA ARG A 171 -5.23 3.03 11.73
C ARG A 171 -6.70 2.59 11.67
N GLY A 172 -7.62 3.36 12.28
CA GLY A 172 -9.07 3.12 12.14
C GLY A 172 -9.52 3.19 10.69
N LEU A 173 -9.15 4.24 9.98
CA LEU A 173 -9.47 4.40 8.56
C LEU A 173 -8.83 3.30 7.69
N ARG A 174 -7.61 2.87 8.01
CA ARG A 174 -7.01 1.72 7.36
C ARG A 174 -7.82 0.44 7.55
N LEU A 175 -8.27 0.17 8.77
CA LEU A 175 -9.10 -1.01 9.06
C LEU A 175 -10.43 -0.97 8.31
N MET A 176 -11.05 0.21 8.20
CA MET A 176 -12.24 0.41 7.34
C MET A 176 -11.94 0.01 5.89
N ALA A 177 -10.84 0.52 5.33
CA ALA A 177 -10.45 0.23 3.94
C ALA A 177 -10.05 -1.23 3.69
N GLU A 178 -9.44 -1.91 4.68
CA GLU A 178 -9.01 -3.30 4.55
C GLU A 178 -10.14 -4.31 4.76
N LEU A 179 -11.10 -4.00 5.65
CA LEU A 179 -12.10 -4.95 6.14
C LEU A 179 -13.54 -4.60 5.75
N GLN A 180 -13.75 -3.52 5.00
CA GLN A 180 -15.09 -3.02 4.64
C GLN A 180 -15.94 -2.72 5.87
N LEU A 181 -15.38 -1.95 6.83
CA LEU A 181 -16.05 -1.58 8.06
C LEU A 181 -16.64 -0.18 7.96
N THR A 182 -17.72 0.05 8.72
CA THR A 182 -18.29 1.40 8.95
C THR A 182 -17.97 1.82 10.36
N ALA A 183 -17.42 3.03 10.54
CA ALA A 183 -17.15 3.55 11.88
C ALA A 183 -18.47 3.85 12.61
N GLU A 184 -18.53 3.44 13.88
CA GLU A 184 -19.61 3.83 14.79
C GLU A 184 -19.57 5.35 15.03
N ALA A 185 -20.74 5.99 15.26
CA ALA A 185 -20.89 7.44 15.30
C ALA A 185 -19.96 8.11 16.34
N GLN A 186 -19.81 7.53 17.53
CA GLN A 186 -18.92 8.05 18.57
C GLN A 186 -17.44 7.90 18.15
N THR A 187 -17.08 6.76 17.59
CA THR A 187 -15.72 6.53 17.04
C THR A 187 -15.37 7.55 15.98
N TRP A 188 -16.30 7.83 15.06
CA TRP A 188 -16.14 8.85 14.02
C TRP A 188 -15.98 10.26 14.62
N ALA A 189 -16.80 10.62 15.60
CA ALA A 189 -16.69 11.89 16.31
C ALA A 189 -15.33 12.07 17.02
N LEU A 190 -14.78 10.99 17.62
CA LEU A 190 -13.46 11.00 18.26
C LEU A 190 -12.33 11.20 17.24
N ILE A 191 -12.40 10.55 16.07
CA ILE A 191 -11.43 10.74 14.99
C ILE A 191 -11.41 12.23 14.57
N HIS A 192 -12.57 12.84 14.36
CA HIS A 192 -12.67 14.26 14.02
C HIS A 192 -12.17 15.16 15.15
N ARG A 193 -12.51 14.87 16.41
CA ARG A 193 -12.09 15.68 17.56
C ARG A 193 -10.58 15.74 17.72
N HIS A 194 -9.91 14.60 17.52
CA HIS A 194 -8.49 14.43 17.82
C HIS A 194 -7.56 14.46 16.59
N HIS A 195 -8.07 14.81 15.41
CA HIS A 195 -7.29 14.79 14.15
C HIS A 195 -5.96 15.57 14.25
N LYS A 196 -5.90 16.67 15.02
CA LYS A 196 -4.70 17.49 15.20
C LYS A 196 -3.56 16.79 15.93
N LEU A 197 -3.80 15.65 16.55
CA LEU A 197 -2.76 14.88 17.25
C LEU A 197 -1.95 14.00 16.31
N LEU A 198 -2.46 13.64 15.11
CA LEU A 198 -1.77 12.73 14.20
C LEU A 198 -0.32 13.13 13.87
N PRO A 199 0.04 14.42 13.69
CA PRO A 199 1.42 14.84 13.45
C PRO A 199 2.41 14.52 14.58
N GLN A 200 1.96 14.12 15.77
CA GLN A 200 2.82 13.66 16.86
C GLN A 200 3.35 12.24 16.63
N ALA A 201 2.71 11.47 15.75
CA ALA A 201 3.21 10.15 15.37
C ALA A 201 4.41 10.26 14.41
N ALA A 202 5.31 9.28 14.46
CA ALA A 202 6.47 9.25 13.57
C ALA A 202 6.03 9.23 12.09
N PRO A 203 6.64 10.06 11.22
CA PRO A 203 6.26 10.17 9.81
C PRO A 203 6.25 8.82 9.07
N GLU A 204 7.19 7.94 9.37
CA GLU A 204 7.31 6.62 8.75
C GLU A 204 6.13 5.71 9.12
N ARG A 205 5.59 5.85 10.35
CA ARG A 205 4.41 5.10 10.78
C ARG A 205 3.16 5.61 10.07
N ILE A 206 3.01 6.93 9.90
CA ILE A 206 1.92 7.55 9.14
C ILE A 206 2.00 7.11 7.67
N GLN A 207 3.20 7.18 7.07
CA GLN A 207 3.45 6.70 5.70
C GLN A 207 2.99 5.25 5.51
N ALA A 208 3.36 4.36 6.43
CA ALA A 208 3.01 2.94 6.35
C ALA A 208 1.49 2.72 6.36
N GLU A 209 0.74 3.42 7.23
CA GLU A 209 -0.72 3.36 7.26
C GLU A 209 -1.34 3.89 5.96
N LEU A 210 -0.86 5.02 5.42
CA LEU A 210 -1.34 5.59 4.16
C LEU A 210 -1.06 4.68 2.96
N GLN A 211 0.09 4.01 2.92
CA GLN A 211 0.38 3.01 1.89
C GLN A 211 -0.59 1.83 1.97
N ARG A 212 -0.93 1.38 3.17
CA ARG A 212 -1.91 0.30 3.37
C ARG A 212 -3.31 0.74 2.94
N ILE A 213 -3.74 1.96 3.27
CA ILE A 213 -5.01 2.53 2.79
C ILE A 213 -5.04 2.56 1.26
N ALA A 214 -3.99 3.10 0.63
CA ALA A 214 -3.93 3.21 -0.82
C ALA A 214 -3.97 1.84 -1.54
N ASN A 215 -3.45 0.78 -0.92
CA ASN A 215 -3.47 -0.59 -1.43
C ASN A 215 -4.72 -1.39 -1.04
N ALA A 216 -5.56 -0.86 -0.16
CA ALA A 216 -6.68 -1.61 0.40
C ALA A 216 -7.78 -1.87 -0.65
N PRO A 217 -8.45 -3.04 -0.58
CA PRO A 217 -9.49 -3.40 -1.54
C PRO A 217 -10.76 -2.54 -1.44
N TRP A 218 -11.04 -1.99 -0.25
CA TRP A 218 -12.23 -1.18 0.05
C TRP A 218 -11.84 0.28 0.37
N ALA A 219 -10.83 0.80 -0.34
CA ALA A 219 -10.31 2.14 -0.09
C ALA A 219 -11.27 3.26 -0.55
N ASP A 220 -12.15 3.01 -1.50
CA ASP A 220 -12.94 4.04 -2.19
C ASP A 220 -13.75 4.92 -1.22
N GLU A 221 -14.46 4.29 -0.28
CA GLU A 221 -15.23 5.02 0.75
C GLU A 221 -14.32 5.84 1.65
N VAL A 222 -13.21 5.25 2.10
CA VAL A 222 -12.23 5.93 2.97
C VAL A 222 -11.56 7.10 2.26
N LEU A 223 -11.25 6.98 0.97
CA LEU A 223 -10.66 8.07 0.18
C LEU A 223 -11.60 9.26 0.05
N THR A 224 -12.91 9.02 0.04
CA THR A 224 -13.92 10.08 0.04
C THR A 224 -14.04 10.76 1.42
N LEU A 225 -13.93 9.98 2.50
CA LEU A 225 -14.11 10.44 3.87
C LEU A 225 -12.84 11.08 4.47
N LEU A 226 -11.67 10.51 4.17
CA LEU A 226 -10.39 10.88 4.81
C LEU A 226 -10.04 12.36 4.70
N PRO A 227 -10.23 13.06 3.56
CA PRO A 227 -9.95 14.49 3.47
C PRO A 227 -10.79 15.33 4.45
N SER A 228 -12.05 14.96 4.66
CA SER A 228 -12.97 15.69 5.55
C SER A 228 -12.66 15.51 7.04
N THR A 229 -11.90 14.48 7.42
CA THR A 229 -11.52 14.23 8.82
C THR A 229 -10.55 15.27 9.38
N GLY A 230 -9.83 15.98 8.52
CA GLY A 230 -8.74 16.88 8.91
C GLY A 230 -7.41 16.18 9.25
N LEU A 231 -7.35 14.85 9.26
CA LEU A 231 -6.13 14.08 9.61
C LEU A 231 -4.95 14.41 8.71
N LEU A 232 -5.20 14.73 7.45
CA LEU A 232 -4.14 15.00 6.45
C LEU A 232 -3.91 16.48 6.17
N ASN A 233 -4.51 17.41 6.92
CA ASN A 233 -4.44 18.86 6.63
C ASN A 233 -3.03 19.40 6.38
N SER A 234 -2.01 18.84 7.05
CA SER A 234 -0.61 19.26 6.90
C SER A 234 0.06 18.68 5.64
N TRP A 235 -0.52 17.67 4.99
CA TRP A 235 0.14 16.91 3.92
C TRP A 235 -0.71 16.72 2.67
N GLN A 236 -1.98 17.09 2.72
CA GLN A 236 -2.94 16.79 1.65
C GLN A 236 -2.71 17.60 0.37
N ASN A 237 -3.11 17.02 -0.75
CA ASN A 237 -3.19 17.69 -2.03
C ASN A 237 -4.54 18.39 -2.17
N THR A 238 -4.67 19.57 -1.59
CA THR A 238 -5.93 20.32 -1.55
C THR A 238 -6.51 20.59 -2.94
N SER A 239 -5.65 20.89 -3.93
CA SER A 239 -6.11 21.17 -5.30
C SER A 239 -6.77 19.95 -5.95
N ALA A 240 -6.18 18.75 -5.82
CA ALA A 240 -6.77 17.54 -6.37
C ALA A 240 -8.08 17.16 -5.65
N ILE A 241 -8.10 17.26 -4.31
CA ILE A 241 -9.27 16.91 -3.51
C ILE A 241 -10.49 17.78 -3.84
N ILE A 242 -10.28 19.07 -4.15
CA ILE A 242 -11.37 19.99 -4.50
C ILE A 242 -11.84 19.78 -5.96
N SER A 243 -10.92 19.48 -6.88
CA SER A 243 -11.19 19.52 -8.31
C SER A 243 -11.53 18.17 -8.95
N GLN A 244 -11.24 17.07 -8.26
CA GLN A 244 -11.34 15.74 -8.84
C GLN A 244 -11.97 14.74 -7.85
N PRO A 245 -12.72 13.74 -8.33
CA PRO A 245 -13.13 12.61 -7.50
C PRO A 245 -11.91 11.75 -7.12
N PRO A 246 -11.96 11.01 -6.00
CA PRO A 246 -10.90 10.08 -5.64
C PRO A 246 -10.82 8.93 -6.65
N PRO A 247 -9.62 8.44 -6.99
CA PRO A 247 -9.45 7.26 -7.85
C PRO A 247 -10.09 6.02 -7.23
N CYS A 248 -11.10 5.46 -7.87
CA CYS A 248 -11.90 4.36 -7.34
C CYS A 248 -11.76 3.05 -8.15
N ASN A 249 -12.23 1.95 -7.55
CA ASN A 249 -12.20 0.63 -8.20
C ASN A 249 -13.13 0.57 -9.42
N GLU A 250 -14.20 1.36 -9.44
CA GLU A 250 -15.14 1.43 -10.57
C GLU A 250 -14.44 1.92 -11.84
N GLU A 251 -13.63 2.97 -11.72
CA GLU A 251 -12.86 3.53 -12.84
C GLU A 251 -11.77 2.56 -13.32
N ALA A 252 -11.32 1.65 -12.45
CA ALA A 252 -10.28 0.68 -12.75
C ALA A 252 -10.79 -0.61 -13.41
N LYS A 253 -12.07 -0.73 -13.77
CA LYS A 253 -12.65 -1.95 -14.37
C LYS A 253 -12.01 -2.35 -15.70
N ALA A 254 -11.49 -1.38 -16.45
CA ALA A 254 -10.79 -1.65 -17.71
C ALA A 254 -9.39 -2.27 -17.50
N LEU A 255 -8.84 -2.18 -16.29
CA LEU A 255 -7.53 -2.70 -15.90
C LEU A 255 -7.63 -4.14 -15.40
N THR A 256 -6.63 -4.95 -15.74
CA THR A 256 -6.45 -6.28 -15.13
C THR A 256 -6.13 -6.14 -13.62
N PRO A 257 -6.34 -7.20 -12.81
CA PRO A 257 -5.98 -7.15 -11.38
C PRO A 257 -4.53 -6.78 -11.10
N LEU A 258 -3.59 -7.17 -11.97
CA LEU A 258 -2.19 -6.81 -11.84
C LEU A 258 -1.97 -5.31 -12.12
N GLU A 259 -2.59 -4.80 -13.17
CA GLU A 259 -2.54 -3.38 -13.53
C GLU A 259 -3.19 -2.51 -12.44
N GLN A 260 -4.31 -2.96 -11.86
CA GLN A 260 -4.96 -2.28 -10.73
C GLN A 260 -4.02 -2.16 -9.52
N LYS A 261 -3.29 -3.23 -9.18
CA LYS A 261 -2.30 -3.22 -8.10
C LYS A 261 -1.15 -2.22 -8.32
N LEU A 262 -0.85 -1.89 -9.55
CA LEU A 262 0.19 -0.91 -9.89
C LEU A 262 -0.38 0.52 -9.95
N ALA A 263 -1.55 0.68 -10.54
CA ALA A 263 -2.14 1.99 -10.85
C ALA A 263 -2.84 2.63 -9.65
N LEU A 264 -3.74 1.90 -8.98
CA LEU A 264 -4.59 2.46 -7.92
C LEU A 264 -3.79 3.03 -6.75
N PRO A 265 -2.78 2.34 -6.17
CA PRO A 265 -2.06 2.90 -5.04
C PRO A 265 -1.31 4.18 -5.39
N LEU A 266 -0.73 4.27 -6.61
CA LEU A 266 -0.06 5.46 -7.08
C LEU A 266 -1.05 6.62 -7.26
N ALA A 267 -2.16 6.38 -7.97
CA ALA A 267 -3.19 7.38 -8.19
C ALA A 267 -3.79 7.90 -6.88
N ARG A 268 -4.09 7.01 -5.93
CA ARG A 268 -4.64 7.33 -4.60
C ARG A 268 -3.68 8.15 -3.75
N LEU A 269 -2.40 7.78 -3.71
CA LEU A 269 -1.39 8.56 -2.98
C LEU A 269 -1.18 9.94 -3.61
N THR A 270 -1.16 10.03 -4.95
CA THR A 270 -1.03 11.30 -5.68
C THR A 270 -2.24 12.20 -5.43
N TYR A 271 -3.44 11.62 -5.33
CA TYR A 271 -4.67 12.33 -4.98
C TYR A 271 -4.64 12.87 -3.54
N LEU A 272 -4.29 12.04 -2.56
CA LEU A 272 -4.34 12.40 -1.15
C LEU A 272 -3.25 13.40 -0.74
N LEU A 273 -2.01 13.23 -1.22
CA LEU A 273 -0.83 13.89 -0.68
C LEU A 273 -0.21 14.88 -1.68
N SER A 274 0.20 16.04 -1.18
CA SER A 274 1.04 16.99 -1.91
C SER A 274 2.49 16.48 -2.04
N ASP A 275 3.30 17.10 -2.92
CA ASP A 275 4.73 16.74 -3.03
C ASP A 275 5.47 17.03 -1.73
N GLU A 276 5.16 18.15 -1.07
CA GLU A 276 5.69 18.49 0.24
C GLU A 276 5.23 17.48 1.31
N GLY A 277 3.95 17.07 1.28
CA GLY A 277 3.42 16.05 2.18
C GLY A 277 4.13 14.69 2.03
N LEU A 278 4.37 14.26 0.79
CA LEU A 278 5.14 13.04 0.50
C LEU A 278 6.59 13.15 1.03
N PHE A 279 7.20 14.33 0.95
CA PHE A 279 8.54 14.57 1.47
C PHE A 279 8.57 14.52 3.00
N GLN A 280 7.69 15.24 3.67
CA GLN A 280 7.60 15.29 5.13
C GLN A 280 7.28 13.93 5.74
N LEU A 281 6.43 13.12 5.07
CA LEU A 281 6.10 11.75 5.47
C LEU A 281 7.17 10.73 5.06
N ARG A 282 8.33 11.18 4.57
CA ARG A 282 9.51 10.35 4.27
C ARG A 282 9.27 9.24 3.25
N PHE A 283 8.40 9.50 2.28
CA PHE A 283 8.28 8.59 1.13
C PHE A 283 9.60 8.53 0.37
N SER A 284 9.95 7.36 -0.17
CA SER A 284 11.18 7.16 -0.91
C SER A 284 11.28 8.12 -2.10
N LYS A 285 12.51 8.53 -2.48
CA LYS A 285 12.74 9.39 -3.65
C LYS A 285 12.02 8.88 -4.89
N ARG A 286 12.06 7.55 -5.11
CA ARG A 286 11.37 6.90 -6.25
C ARG A 286 9.85 7.08 -6.19
N GLN A 287 9.23 6.89 -5.03
CA GLN A 287 7.78 7.06 -4.89
C GLN A 287 7.37 8.52 -5.09
N ARG A 288 8.12 9.46 -4.50
CA ARG A 288 7.88 10.90 -4.67
C ARG A 288 7.94 11.30 -6.15
N GLN A 289 9.00 10.89 -6.84
CA GLN A 289 9.17 11.17 -8.27
C GLN A 289 8.02 10.60 -9.11
N ARG A 290 7.54 9.38 -8.82
CA ARG A 290 6.39 8.79 -9.50
C ARG A 290 5.10 9.59 -9.29
N CYS A 291 4.83 10.05 -8.06
CA CYS A 291 3.66 10.91 -7.78
C CYS A 291 3.81 12.29 -8.44
N GLU A 292 4.99 12.90 -8.41
CA GLU A 292 5.29 14.17 -9.05
C GLU A 292 5.05 14.11 -10.56
N LEU A 293 5.59 13.10 -11.26
CA LEU A 293 5.40 12.91 -12.69
C LEU A 293 3.92 12.65 -13.04
N LEU A 294 3.23 11.80 -12.25
CA LEU A 294 1.81 11.57 -12.47
C LEU A 294 1.01 12.87 -12.32
N ARG A 295 1.25 13.65 -11.28
CA ARG A 295 0.58 14.94 -11.02
C ARG A 295 0.88 15.96 -12.10
N HIS A 296 2.13 16.03 -12.56
CA HIS A 296 2.52 16.90 -13.69
C HIS A 296 1.64 16.63 -14.91
N TRP A 297 1.51 15.36 -15.30
CA TRP A 297 0.73 14.99 -16.47
C TRP A 297 -0.79 15.07 -16.26
N GLN A 298 -1.27 14.87 -15.03
CA GLN A 298 -2.69 15.10 -14.68
C GLN A 298 -3.09 16.58 -14.82
N ASN A 299 -2.22 17.49 -14.44
CA ASN A 299 -2.47 18.92 -14.48
C ASN A 299 -2.10 19.56 -15.83
N HIS A 300 -1.42 18.80 -16.71
CA HIS A 300 -1.02 19.30 -18.01
C HIS A 300 -2.26 19.55 -18.89
N ASN A 301 -2.35 20.71 -19.51
CA ASN A 301 -3.50 21.14 -20.33
C ASN A 301 -4.85 21.19 -19.58
N ASP A 302 -4.89 21.47 -18.30
CA ASP A 302 -6.13 21.57 -17.51
C ASP A 302 -7.06 20.36 -17.68
N GLY A 303 -6.51 19.15 -17.81
CA GLY A 303 -7.25 17.92 -18.05
C GLY A 303 -7.82 17.75 -19.47
N LYS A 304 -7.40 18.58 -20.44
CA LYS A 304 -7.77 18.40 -21.85
C LYS A 304 -7.14 17.16 -22.45
N ALA A 305 -7.72 16.69 -23.57
CA ALA A 305 -7.26 15.49 -24.24
C ALA A 305 -5.78 15.59 -24.65
N PHE A 306 -4.97 14.64 -24.21
CA PHE A 306 -3.54 14.55 -24.51
C PHE A 306 -3.22 14.46 -26.01
N ALA A 307 -4.22 14.19 -26.87
CA ALA A 307 -4.07 14.18 -28.32
C ALA A 307 -3.68 15.55 -28.90
N ASN A 308 -3.99 16.64 -28.19
CA ASN A 308 -3.69 18.02 -28.63
C ASN A 308 -2.30 18.51 -28.20
N LEU A 309 -1.53 17.69 -27.45
CA LEU A 309 -0.16 18.02 -27.11
C LEU A 309 0.75 18.00 -28.33
N ALA A 310 1.81 18.83 -28.29
CA ALA A 310 2.89 18.73 -29.28
C ALA A 310 3.51 17.30 -29.26
N GLU A 311 4.05 16.86 -30.40
CA GLU A 311 4.60 15.50 -30.51
C GLU A 311 5.69 15.22 -29.47
N VAL A 312 6.54 16.19 -29.17
CA VAL A 312 7.59 16.07 -28.14
C VAL A 312 6.98 15.79 -26.79
N ASP A 313 5.95 16.50 -26.38
CA ASP A 313 5.28 16.35 -25.08
C ASP A 313 4.51 15.02 -25.01
N ARG A 314 3.85 14.63 -26.11
CA ARG A 314 3.18 13.32 -26.19
C ARG A 314 4.15 12.17 -26.01
N MET A 315 5.32 12.23 -26.64
CA MET A 315 6.37 11.21 -26.45
C MET A 315 6.92 11.27 -25.03
N GLN A 316 7.17 12.47 -24.49
CA GLN A 316 7.71 12.65 -23.14
C GLN A 316 6.78 12.09 -22.07
N LEU A 317 5.46 12.26 -22.20
CA LEU A 317 4.45 11.64 -21.31
C LEU A 317 4.65 10.13 -21.19
N HIS A 318 4.83 9.44 -22.32
CA HIS A 318 5.00 7.98 -22.32
C HIS A 318 6.38 7.55 -21.78
N LEU A 319 7.42 8.37 -21.97
CA LEU A 319 8.73 8.14 -21.37
C LEU A 319 8.71 8.33 -19.84
N ASP A 320 8.03 9.38 -19.37
CA ASP A 320 7.97 9.71 -17.94
C ASP A 320 7.16 8.70 -17.14
N LEU A 321 6.01 8.30 -17.67
CA LEU A 321 5.07 7.43 -16.96
C LEU A 321 5.32 5.95 -17.22
N GLU A 322 5.74 5.54 -18.40
CA GLU A 322 6.07 4.16 -18.77
C GLU A 322 5.09 3.13 -18.14
N LYS A 323 5.55 2.39 -17.13
CA LYS A 323 4.72 1.42 -16.38
C LYS A 323 3.69 2.06 -15.46
N ASP A 324 3.80 3.34 -15.15
CA ASP A 324 2.88 4.10 -14.32
C ASP A 324 1.74 4.74 -15.14
N LEU A 325 1.80 4.65 -16.47
CA LEU A 325 0.78 5.19 -17.39
C LEU A 325 -0.65 4.71 -17.05
N PRO A 326 -0.91 3.47 -16.61
CA PRO A 326 -2.23 3.05 -16.17
C PRO A 326 -2.85 3.91 -15.07
N ALA A 327 -2.02 4.53 -14.19
CA ALA A 327 -2.53 5.44 -13.16
C ALA A 327 -3.08 6.76 -13.75
N LEU A 328 -2.52 7.24 -14.85
CA LEU A 328 -3.06 8.37 -15.59
C LEU A 328 -4.33 7.97 -16.37
N ILE A 329 -4.32 6.78 -16.97
CA ILE A 329 -5.45 6.26 -17.76
C ILE A 329 -6.74 6.20 -16.95
N LEU A 330 -6.69 5.93 -15.64
CA LEU A 330 -7.85 5.92 -14.75
C LEU A 330 -8.71 7.20 -14.82
N GLN A 331 -8.11 8.34 -15.16
CA GLN A 331 -8.81 9.63 -15.23
C GLN A 331 -9.39 9.94 -16.62
N LEU A 332 -9.13 9.09 -17.60
CA LEU A 332 -9.64 9.28 -18.96
C LEU A 332 -11.07 8.75 -19.08
N PRO A 333 -11.87 9.28 -20.02
CA PRO A 333 -13.15 8.66 -20.38
C PRO A 333 -12.96 7.20 -20.79
N LEU A 334 -13.94 6.34 -20.50
CA LEU A 334 -13.85 4.87 -20.67
C LEU A 334 -13.38 4.45 -22.07
N ASP A 335 -13.89 5.07 -23.13
CA ASP A 335 -13.48 4.76 -24.51
C ASP A 335 -11.99 5.06 -24.73
N SER A 336 -11.50 6.16 -24.17
CA SER A 336 -10.09 6.52 -24.21
C SER A 336 -9.25 5.57 -23.37
N GLN A 337 -9.73 5.15 -22.20
CA GLN A 337 -9.06 4.14 -21.38
C GLN A 337 -8.82 2.86 -22.17
N LEU A 338 -9.85 2.31 -22.82
CA LEU A 338 -9.76 1.07 -23.58
C LEU A 338 -8.78 1.19 -24.75
N GLN A 339 -8.82 2.31 -25.47
CA GLN A 339 -7.88 2.56 -26.58
C GLN A 339 -6.43 2.68 -26.10
N TRP A 340 -6.20 3.42 -25.00
CA TRP A 340 -4.86 3.63 -24.47
C TRP A 340 -4.30 2.35 -23.86
N LEU A 341 -5.09 1.58 -23.12
CA LEU A 341 -4.68 0.28 -22.57
C LEU A 341 -4.33 -0.71 -23.68
N LYS A 342 -5.11 -0.76 -24.78
CA LYS A 342 -4.79 -1.62 -25.92
C LYS A 342 -3.41 -1.29 -26.51
N ARG A 343 -3.08 -0.01 -26.66
CA ARG A 343 -1.78 0.45 -27.16
C ARG A 343 -0.66 0.19 -26.14
N TRP A 344 -0.88 0.54 -24.87
CA TRP A 344 0.11 0.36 -23.81
C TRP A 344 0.45 -1.12 -23.56
N ARG A 345 -0.51 -2.03 -23.71
CA ARG A 345 -0.29 -3.49 -23.61
C ARG A 345 0.47 -4.07 -24.80
N ASN A 346 0.61 -3.33 -25.89
CA ASN A 346 1.42 -3.72 -27.03
C ASN A 346 2.86 -3.20 -26.85
N PRO A 347 3.84 -4.04 -26.51
CA PRO A 347 5.21 -3.61 -26.26
C PRO A 347 5.91 -3.06 -27.52
N ASN A 348 5.33 -3.28 -28.70
CA ASN A 348 5.83 -2.78 -29.97
C ASN A 348 5.17 -1.45 -30.40
N ASP A 349 4.24 -0.89 -29.63
CA ASP A 349 3.66 0.40 -29.98
C ASP A 349 4.73 1.52 -29.84
N PRO A 350 5.07 2.20 -30.93
CA PRO A 350 6.25 3.06 -30.94
C PRO A 350 6.06 4.37 -30.17
N LEU A 351 4.82 4.79 -29.90
CA LEU A 351 4.54 5.98 -29.09
C LEU A 351 4.37 5.61 -27.60
N PHE A 352 3.72 4.49 -27.30
CA PHE A 352 3.48 4.07 -25.91
C PHE A 352 4.71 3.44 -25.26
N HIS A 353 5.64 2.91 -26.07
CA HIS A 353 6.95 2.39 -25.66
C HIS A 353 8.04 3.02 -26.53
N PRO A 354 8.32 4.34 -26.35
CA PRO A 354 9.24 5.04 -27.22
C PRO A 354 10.64 4.47 -27.13
N SER A 355 11.19 4.10 -28.28
CA SER A 355 12.54 3.58 -28.38
C SER A 355 13.15 3.93 -29.73
N SER A 356 14.47 4.15 -29.79
CA SER A 356 15.16 4.37 -31.03
C SER A 356 15.26 3.07 -31.86
N PRO A 357 15.07 3.12 -33.18
CA PRO A 357 15.26 1.95 -34.06
C PRO A 357 16.71 1.46 -34.15
N VAL A 358 17.66 2.28 -33.69
CA VAL A 358 19.10 2.01 -33.66
C VAL A 358 19.67 2.36 -32.31
N ASP A 359 20.68 1.62 -31.88
CA ASP A 359 21.39 1.90 -30.65
C ASP A 359 22.53 2.94 -30.83
N GLY A 360 23.01 3.46 -29.71
CA GLY A 360 24.06 4.46 -29.72
C GLY A 360 25.42 3.97 -30.26
N HIS A 361 25.71 2.68 -30.12
CA HIS A 361 26.96 2.09 -30.61
C HIS A 361 26.97 2.04 -32.13
N LEU A 362 25.85 1.64 -32.71
CA LEU A 362 25.72 1.60 -34.17
C LEU A 362 25.82 2.99 -34.78
N LEU A 363 25.17 4.00 -34.17
CA LEU A 363 25.27 5.39 -34.61
C LEU A 363 26.69 5.94 -34.51
N GLN A 364 27.40 5.66 -33.42
CA GLN A 364 28.81 6.06 -33.27
C GLN A 364 29.70 5.45 -34.33
N LYS A 365 29.53 4.16 -34.61
CA LYS A 365 30.32 3.43 -35.64
C LYS A 365 30.00 3.91 -37.05
N SER A 366 28.71 4.13 -37.36
CA SER A 366 28.29 4.45 -38.74
C SER A 366 28.55 5.92 -39.14
N LEU A 367 28.49 6.82 -38.14
CA LEU A 367 28.58 8.29 -38.39
C LEU A 367 29.82 8.92 -37.78
N ASN A 368 30.72 8.12 -37.20
CA ASN A 368 31.90 8.55 -36.45
C ASN A 368 31.57 9.63 -35.39
N LEU A 369 30.44 9.44 -34.69
CA LEU A 369 29.92 10.37 -33.70
C LEU A 369 30.64 10.19 -32.35
N PRO A 370 31.15 11.26 -31.71
CA PRO A 370 31.70 11.18 -30.37
C PRO A 370 30.60 10.90 -29.34
N LYS A 371 30.99 10.27 -28.21
CA LYS A 371 30.09 10.16 -27.05
C LYS A 371 29.79 11.59 -26.54
N GLY A 372 28.53 11.85 -26.19
CA GLY A 372 28.15 13.13 -25.62
C GLY A 372 26.73 13.56 -25.96
N ARG A 373 26.43 14.84 -25.74
CA ARG A 373 25.11 15.43 -25.88
C ARG A 373 24.49 15.23 -27.26
N ASN A 374 25.27 15.38 -28.31
CA ASN A 374 24.79 15.23 -29.70
C ASN A 374 24.27 13.81 -29.99
N LEU A 375 24.90 12.77 -29.42
CA LEU A 375 24.41 11.39 -29.55
C LEU A 375 23.07 11.21 -28.84
N GLY A 376 22.92 11.80 -27.65
CA GLY A 376 21.66 11.76 -26.90
C GLY A 376 20.52 12.49 -27.63
N ASP A 377 20.82 13.68 -28.19
CA ASP A 377 19.85 14.47 -28.95
C ASP A 377 19.43 13.72 -30.23
N LEU A 378 20.39 13.08 -30.94
CA LEU A 378 20.09 12.27 -32.12
C LEU A 378 19.23 11.06 -31.79
N LEU A 379 19.57 10.30 -30.74
CA LEU A 379 18.75 9.18 -30.30
C LEU A 379 17.32 9.60 -29.95
N ARG A 380 17.15 10.75 -29.29
CA ARG A 380 15.84 11.32 -28.98
C ARG A 380 15.07 11.70 -30.24
N HIS A 381 15.75 12.33 -31.23
CA HIS A 381 15.15 12.66 -32.52
C HIS A 381 14.66 11.39 -33.24
N LEU A 382 15.50 10.36 -33.38
CA LEU A 382 15.11 9.10 -34.02
C LEU A 382 13.99 8.37 -33.29
N CYS A 383 13.97 8.46 -31.97
CA CYS A 383 12.89 7.93 -31.13
C CYS A 383 11.56 8.65 -31.45
N GLN A 384 11.58 9.99 -31.57
CA GLN A 384 10.41 10.80 -31.93
C GLN A 384 9.91 10.47 -33.32
N GLU A 385 10.79 10.42 -34.31
CA GLU A 385 10.46 10.07 -35.70
C GLU A 385 9.79 8.69 -35.82
N ARG A 386 10.29 7.72 -35.03
CA ARG A 386 9.66 6.39 -34.93
C ARG A 386 8.30 6.46 -34.22
N ALA A 387 8.20 7.17 -33.09
CA ALA A 387 6.98 7.27 -32.29
C ALA A 387 5.79 7.80 -33.11
N PHE A 388 6.06 8.68 -34.09
CA PHE A 388 5.05 9.29 -34.97
C PHE A 388 5.00 8.68 -36.38
N GLY A 389 5.59 7.49 -36.58
CA GLY A 389 5.44 6.68 -37.80
C GLY A 389 6.21 7.17 -38.99
N ARG A 390 7.25 8.01 -38.83
CA ARG A 390 8.12 8.49 -39.90
C ARG A 390 9.33 7.58 -40.14
N LEU A 391 9.69 6.74 -39.14
CA LEU A 391 10.73 5.71 -39.24
C LEU A 391 10.18 4.35 -38.85
N HIS A 392 10.43 3.35 -39.69
CA HIS A 392 9.92 2.00 -39.50
C HIS A 392 11.00 0.94 -39.28
N ASN A 393 12.23 1.19 -39.74
CA ASN A 393 13.33 0.24 -39.68
C ASN A 393 14.69 0.91 -39.45
N GLN A 394 15.71 0.07 -39.25
CA GLN A 394 17.08 0.48 -38.98
C GLN A 394 17.72 1.25 -40.13
N GLU A 395 17.45 0.89 -41.39
CA GLU A 395 18.02 1.51 -42.58
C GLU A 395 17.55 2.97 -42.72
N GLN A 396 16.23 3.19 -42.59
CA GLN A 396 15.66 4.53 -42.60
C GLN A 396 16.21 5.39 -41.45
N ALA A 397 16.39 4.79 -40.26
CA ALA A 397 16.95 5.48 -39.09
C ALA A 397 18.41 5.90 -39.30
N LEU A 398 19.24 5.08 -39.95
CA LEU A 398 20.63 5.44 -40.27
C LEU A 398 20.71 6.52 -41.32
N HIS A 399 19.83 6.50 -42.32
CA HIS A 399 19.73 7.55 -43.32
C HIS A 399 19.35 8.89 -42.67
N GLU A 400 18.30 8.92 -41.87
CA GLU A 400 17.84 10.09 -41.12
C GLU A 400 18.93 10.62 -40.16
N ALA A 401 19.61 9.74 -39.47
CA ALA A 401 20.70 10.09 -38.57
C ALA A 401 21.85 10.77 -39.30
N SER A 402 22.19 10.29 -40.52
CA SER A 402 23.23 10.90 -41.35
C SER A 402 22.82 12.32 -41.81
N HIS A 403 21.57 12.50 -42.21
CA HIS A 403 21.03 13.81 -42.61
C HIS A 403 21.03 14.80 -41.41
N TRP A 404 20.50 14.39 -40.28
CA TRP A 404 20.47 15.19 -39.03
C TRP A 404 21.88 15.60 -38.60
N TRP A 405 22.85 14.69 -38.66
CA TRP A 405 24.23 14.98 -38.26
C TRP A 405 24.92 15.98 -39.20
N LYS A 406 24.75 15.86 -40.51
CA LYS A 406 25.27 16.83 -41.50
C LYS A 406 24.71 18.23 -41.28
N GLN A 407 23.41 18.35 -41.03
CA GLN A 407 22.79 19.65 -40.73
C GLN A 407 23.37 20.25 -39.44
N LYS A 408 23.59 19.45 -38.43
CA LYS A 408 24.16 19.91 -37.15
C LYS A 408 25.59 20.42 -37.30
N GLN A 409 26.39 19.75 -38.12
CA GLN A 409 27.77 20.15 -38.43
C GLN A 409 27.84 21.48 -39.22
N THR A 410 26.86 21.75 -40.03
CA THR A 410 26.78 23.01 -40.80
C THR A 410 26.40 24.22 -39.94
N LEU A 411 25.80 23.96 -38.76
CA LEU A 411 25.36 24.99 -37.80
C LEU A 411 26.40 25.24 -36.68
N LEU A 412 27.43 24.44 -36.59
CA LEU A 412 28.58 24.60 -35.69
C LEU A 412 29.76 25.26 -36.39
#